data_b372d662a8c2e8fb548f01f200a565ef
#
_entry.id   b372d662a8c2e8fb548f01f200a565ef
#
_cell.length_a   1.000
_cell.length_b   1.000
_cell.length_c   1.000
_cell.angle_alpha   90.00
_cell.angle_beta   90.00
_cell.angle_gamma   90.00
#
_symmetry.space_group_name_H-M   'P 1'
#
loop_
_entity.id
_entity.type
_entity.pdbx_description
1 polymer ?
#
loop_
_entity_poly.entity_id
_entity_poly.type
_entity_poly.pdbx_seq_one_letter_code
_entity_poly.pdbx_strand_id
1 'polypeptide(L)'
;MAKIANKRPTKSAGGTPVPQLWHPDVPGPLWDGTHLVDRRQIRAYCRVLAREFRPKKIVLFGSYAYGRPTRNSDVDLVVVMPFRGGDLRVTGDIRTRVGAPFPLDLLVWTPERARKTDGFTQEVLTQGKVMYEG
;
A
#
# COMPACT_ATOMS: atom_id res chain seq x y z
N MET A 1 21.70 2.64 9.92
CA MET A 1 21.20 2.47 9.26
C MET A 1 20.92 1.91 8.76
N ALA A 2 21.00 1.96 8.48
CA ALA A 2 20.45 1.62 7.81
C ALA A 2 20.32 1.07 7.30
N LYS A 3 20.34 0.78 6.99
CA LYS A 3 20.16 0.47 6.18
C LYS A 3 19.64 0.56 5.57
N ILE A 4 19.87 0.81 5.59
CA ILE A 4 19.40 0.92 4.69
C ILE A 4 19.72 0.65 3.80
N ALA A 5 20.15 0.34 3.38
CA ALA A 5 20.41 0.21 2.45
C ALA A 5 20.54 -0.29 1.60
N ASN A 6 20.61 -0.47 0.94
CA ASN A 6 20.73 -0.78 -0.05
C ASN A 6 20.69 -0.45 -0.88
N LYS A 7 21.04 -0.20 -1.39
CA LYS A 7 20.96 0.33 -2.20
C LYS A 7 20.59 0.45 -3.27
N ARG A 8 20.41 0.85 -3.48
CA ARG A 8 20.07 1.27 -4.59
C ARG A 8 20.33 2.57 -4.88
N PRO A 9 20.54 3.02 -5.39
CA PRO A 9 20.87 4.33 -5.48
C PRO A 9 20.04 5.21 -6.11
N THR A 10 20.01 5.82 -6.01
CA THR A 10 19.50 6.56 -6.66
C THR A 10 19.98 7.56 -6.77
N LYS A 11 20.59 7.85 -6.72
CA LYS A 11 20.96 8.63 -6.56
C LYS A 11 21.19 9.47 -6.82
N SER A 12 21.00 9.67 -6.64
CA SER A 12 21.20 10.87 -6.72
C SER A 12 22.45 11.24 -6.84
N ALA A 13 22.58 11.86 -7.56
CA ALA A 13 23.73 12.32 -7.92
C ALA A 13 24.59 12.69 -6.87
N GLY A 14 25.59 12.11 -6.86
CA GLY A 14 26.66 12.38 -6.08
C GLY A 14 26.36 12.98 -4.81
N GLY A 15 25.39 13.36 -4.58
CA GLY A 15 25.11 13.96 -3.38
C GLY A 15 24.82 12.99 -2.33
N THR A 16 24.08 13.43 -1.37
CA THR A 16 23.64 12.59 -0.28
C THR A 16 22.75 11.50 -0.85
N PRO A 17 22.96 10.26 -0.43
CA PRO A 17 22.08 9.21 -0.89
C PRO A 17 20.64 9.51 -0.50
N VAL A 18 19.73 9.24 -1.41
CA VAL A 18 18.31 9.40 -1.14
C VAL A 18 17.88 8.25 -0.23
N PRO A 19 17.20 8.54 0.87
CA PRO A 19 16.70 7.46 1.71
C PRO A 19 15.76 6.58 0.92
N GLN A 20 15.79 5.29 1.21
CA GLN A 20 14.88 4.38 0.56
C GLN A 20 13.49 4.60 1.12
N LEU A 21 12.57 4.98 0.25
CA LEU A 21 11.21 5.34 0.65
C LEU A 21 10.24 4.18 0.51
N TRP A 22 10.67 3.07 -0.05
CA TRP A 22 9.79 1.92 -0.22
C TRP A 22 10.56 0.63 0.04
N HIS A 23 9.81 -0.44 0.23
CA HIS A 23 10.40 -1.74 0.51
C HIS A 23 11.22 -2.22 -0.69
N PRO A 24 12.40 -2.78 -0.46
CA PRO A 24 13.27 -3.18 -1.58
C PRO A 24 12.67 -4.26 -2.49
N ASP A 25 11.74 -5.04 -1.99
CA ASP A 25 11.11 -6.07 -2.80
C ASP A 25 9.94 -5.57 -3.64
N VAL A 26 9.62 -4.28 -3.56
CA VAL A 26 8.63 -3.66 -4.43
C VAL A 26 9.38 -2.98 -5.56
N PRO A 27 9.12 -3.37 -6.82
CA PRO A 27 9.92 -2.82 -7.91
C PRO A 27 9.72 -1.31 -8.08
N GLY A 28 10.80 -0.66 -8.47
CA GLY A 28 10.76 0.74 -8.82
C GLY A 28 10.38 0.95 -10.27
N PRO A 29 10.50 2.16 -10.72
CA PRO A 29 11.01 3.32 -10.01
C PRO A 29 9.98 3.98 -9.10
N LEU A 30 10.46 4.92 -8.29
CA LEU A 30 9.56 5.77 -7.51
C LEU A 30 8.68 6.57 -8.45
N TRP A 31 7.39 6.59 -8.15
CA TRP A 31 6.43 7.34 -8.95
C TRP A 31 6.75 8.84 -8.90
N ASP A 32 6.76 9.48 -10.06
CA ASP A 32 7.19 10.87 -10.19
C ASP A 32 6.07 11.85 -10.55
N GLY A 33 4.83 11.37 -10.61
CA GLY A 33 3.70 12.24 -10.88
C GLY A 33 3.36 12.45 -12.34
N THR A 34 4.08 11.80 -13.26
CA THR A 34 3.88 12.03 -14.69
C THR A 34 3.06 10.95 -15.38
N HIS A 35 2.71 9.89 -14.67
CA HIS A 35 2.02 8.75 -15.28
C HIS A 35 1.18 8.04 -14.22
N LEU A 36 0.38 7.08 -14.66
CA LEU A 36 -0.38 6.24 -13.74
C LEU A 36 0.57 5.32 -12.99
N VAL A 37 0.15 4.90 -11.80
CA VAL A 37 0.91 3.91 -11.04
C VAL A 37 0.86 2.58 -11.79
N ASP A 38 2.01 1.92 -11.91
CA ASP A 38 2.11 0.62 -12.58
C ASP A 38 1.41 -0.43 -11.74
N ARG A 39 0.46 -1.14 -12.33
CA ARG A 39 -0.30 -2.16 -11.61
C ARG A 39 0.58 -3.31 -11.12
N ARG A 40 1.71 -3.54 -11.77
CA ARG A 40 2.67 -4.55 -11.28
C ARG A 40 3.27 -4.13 -9.94
N GLN A 41 3.49 -2.83 -9.76
CA GLN A 41 3.97 -2.32 -8.47
C GLN A 41 2.91 -2.49 -7.39
N ILE A 42 1.64 -2.24 -7.73
CA ILE A 42 0.54 -2.42 -6.78
C ILE A 42 0.47 -3.89 -6.33
N ARG A 43 0.53 -4.82 -7.29
CA ARG A 43 0.48 -6.24 -6.96
C ARG A 43 1.68 -6.66 -6.11
N ALA A 44 2.86 -6.17 -6.46
CA ALA A 44 4.07 -6.50 -5.70
C ALA A 44 3.99 -5.95 -4.28
N TYR A 45 3.49 -4.73 -4.14
CA TYR A 45 3.31 -4.15 -2.81
C TYR A 45 2.38 -5.01 -1.96
N CYS A 46 1.27 -5.45 -2.52
CA CYS A 46 0.32 -6.28 -1.80
C CYS A 46 0.94 -7.62 -1.40
N ARG A 47 1.78 -8.22 -2.26
CA ARG A 47 2.46 -9.47 -1.92
C ARG A 47 3.43 -9.27 -0.75
N VAL A 48 4.18 -8.18 -0.76
CA VAL A 48 5.13 -7.89 0.31
C VAL A 48 4.38 -7.63 1.61
N LEU A 49 3.30 -6.84 1.54
CA LEU A 49 2.49 -6.54 2.71
C LEU A 49 1.90 -7.83 3.30
N ALA A 50 1.40 -8.71 2.45
CA ALA A 50 0.83 -9.97 2.89
C ALA A 50 1.89 -10.85 3.57
N ARG A 51 3.10 -10.87 3.02
CA ARG A 51 4.19 -11.64 3.59
C ARG A 51 4.61 -11.11 4.96
N GLU A 52 4.68 -9.77 5.09
CA GLU A 52 5.19 -9.16 6.31
C GLU A 52 4.16 -9.13 7.44
N PHE A 53 2.90 -8.96 7.13
CA PHE A 53 1.87 -8.76 8.15
C PHE A 53 0.84 -9.88 8.23
N ARG A 54 0.76 -10.72 7.22
CA ARG A 54 -0.17 -11.87 7.16
C ARG A 54 -1.60 -11.47 7.51
N PRO A 55 -2.15 -10.48 6.80
CA PRO A 55 -3.51 -10.03 7.09
C PRO A 55 -4.53 -11.08 6.65
N LYS A 56 -5.78 -10.86 7.02
CA LYS A 56 -6.87 -11.70 6.55
C LYS A 56 -7.21 -11.40 5.10
N LYS A 57 -7.10 -10.14 4.69
CA LYS A 57 -7.48 -9.72 3.34
C LYS A 57 -6.85 -8.39 3.00
N ILE A 58 -6.54 -8.20 1.74
CA ILE A 58 -6.16 -6.90 1.19
C ILE A 58 -7.06 -6.63 0.01
N VAL A 59 -7.73 -5.47 0.00
CA VAL A 59 -8.67 -5.10 -1.05
C VAL A 59 -8.23 -3.78 -1.68
N LEU A 60 -8.09 -3.76 -2.98
CA LEU A 60 -7.87 -2.54 -3.75
C LEU A 60 -9.24 -1.93 -4.05
N PHE A 61 -9.42 -0.65 -3.74
CA PHE A 61 -10.67 0.02 -4.02
C PHE A 61 -10.38 1.36 -4.71
N GLY A 62 -11.43 2.15 -4.95
CA GLY A 62 -11.26 3.44 -5.56
C GLY A 62 -10.91 3.38 -7.03
N SER A 63 -10.26 4.42 -7.54
CA SER A 63 -10.09 4.61 -8.98
C SER A 63 -9.28 3.50 -9.65
N TYR A 64 -8.29 2.92 -8.97
CA TYR A 64 -7.49 1.85 -9.55
C TYR A 64 -8.21 0.50 -9.57
N ALA A 65 -9.33 0.38 -8.88
CA ALA A 65 -10.09 -0.86 -8.85
C ALA A 65 -11.31 -0.81 -9.78
N TYR A 66 -12.16 0.20 -9.61
CA TYR A 66 -13.41 0.28 -10.35
C TYR A 66 -13.69 1.68 -10.92
N GLY A 67 -12.74 2.59 -10.81
CA GLY A 67 -12.88 3.93 -11.36
C GLY A 67 -11.95 4.13 -12.55
N ARG A 68 -11.68 5.41 -12.83
CA ARG A 68 -10.75 5.80 -13.88
C ARG A 68 -9.60 6.56 -13.25
N PRO A 69 -8.49 5.91 -12.98
CA PRO A 69 -7.38 6.59 -12.33
C PRO A 69 -6.76 7.64 -13.25
N THR A 70 -6.25 8.69 -12.62
CA THR A 70 -5.43 9.69 -13.29
C THR A 70 -4.08 9.72 -12.58
N ARG A 71 -3.16 10.52 -13.12
CA ARG A 71 -1.87 10.67 -12.46
C ARG A 71 -1.98 11.35 -11.08
N ASN A 72 -3.14 11.93 -10.76
CA ASN A 72 -3.35 12.52 -9.45
C ASN A 72 -4.08 11.58 -8.49
N SER A 73 -4.40 10.36 -8.92
CA SER A 73 -5.10 9.40 -8.10
C SER A 73 -4.14 8.65 -7.20
N ASP A 74 -4.53 8.47 -5.94
CA ASP A 74 -3.80 7.58 -5.04
C ASP A 74 -4.25 6.14 -5.26
N VAL A 75 -3.38 5.21 -4.90
CA VAL A 75 -3.76 3.81 -4.80
C VAL A 75 -4.46 3.63 -3.46
N ASP A 76 -5.68 3.10 -3.47
CA ASP A 76 -6.49 2.94 -2.25
C ASP A 76 -6.54 1.47 -1.86
N LEU A 77 -6.03 1.17 -0.66
CA LEU A 77 -6.03 -0.20 -0.15
C LEU A 77 -6.67 -0.27 1.23
N VAL A 78 -7.44 -1.32 1.44
CA VAL A 78 -7.90 -1.70 2.77
C VAL A 78 -7.21 -3.00 3.15
N VAL A 79 -6.61 -3.01 4.34
CA VAL A 79 -6.00 -4.20 4.91
C VAL A 79 -6.87 -4.63 6.08
N VAL A 80 -7.39 -5.84 6.03
CA VAL A 80 -8.23 -6.38 7.10
C VAL A 80 -7.36 -7.32 7.94
N MET A 81 -7.17 -6.97 9.20
CA MET A 81 -6.35 -7.76 10.10
C MET A 81 -6.69 -7.43 11.55
N PRO A 82 -6.56 -8.40 12.46
CA PRO A 82 -6.74 -8.09 13.87
C PRO A 82 -5.64 -7.16 14.36
N PHE A 83 -6.00 -6.21 15.20
CA PHE A 83 -5.02 -5.37 15.87
C PHE A 83 -5.63 -4.79 17.13
N ARG A 84 -4.79 -4.31 18.01
CA ARG A 84 -5.20 -3.62 19.22
C ARG A 84 -4.77 -2.17 19.17
N GLY A 85 -5.53 -1.33 19.88
CA GLY A 85 -5.25 0.10 19.90
C GLY A 85 -5.84 0.79 18.70
N GLY A 86 -5.33 1.97 18.40
CA GLY A 86 -5.86 2.76 17.30
C GLY A 86 -5.31 2.31 15.96
N ASP A 87 -6.09 2.56 14.93
CA ASP A 87 -5.68 2.21 13.56
C ASP A 87 -4.50 3.05 13.07
N LEU A 88 -4.28 4.24 13.66
CA LEU A 88 -3.13 5.07 13.26
C LEU A 88 -1.82 4.37 13.57
N ARG A 89 -1.74 3.65 14.69
CA ARG A 89 -0.52 2.96 15.05
C ARG A 89 -0.20 1.84 14.07
N VAL A 90 -1.18 1.01 13.76
CA VAL A 90 -0.95 -0.11 12.85
C VAL A 90 -0.70 0.39 11.43
N THR A 91 -1.38 1.46 11.02
CA THR A 91 -1.14 2.08 9.72
C THR A 91 0.30 2.58 9.63
N GLY A 92 0.78 3.22 10.70
CA GLY A 92 2.16 3.68 10.76
C GLY A 92 3.16 2.54 10.69
N ASP A 93 2.88 1.45 11.38
CA ASP A 93 3.75 0.28 11.35
C ASP A 93 3.85 -0.29 9.93
N ILE A 94 2.72 -0.39 9.24
CA ILE A 94 2.71 -0.89 7.87
C ILE A 94 3.52 0.03 6.96
N ARG A 95 3.27 1.34 7.05
CA ARG A 95 3.98 2.30 6.19
C ARG A 95 5.47 2.31 6.45
N THR A 96 5.88 2.07 7.68
CA THR A 96 7.29 2.04 8.04
C THR A 96 7.97 0.77 7.52
N ARG A 97 7.32 -0.37 7.68
CA ARG A 97 7.92 -1.65 7.29
C ARG A 97 7.76 -1.96 5.81
N VAL A 98 6.67 -1.50 5.20
CA VAL A 98 6.41 -1.75 3.77
C VAL A 98 6.05 -0.42 3.14
N GLY A 99 7.07 0.39 2.85
CA GLY A 99 6.84 1.63 2.14
C GLY A 99 6.52 1.38 0.68
N ALA A 100 5.66 2.21 0.12
CA ALA A 100 5.24 2.09 -1.27
C ALA A 100 5.98 3.10 -2.14
N PRO A 101 6.34 2.74 -3.38
CA PRO A 101 6.96 3.70 -4.31
C PRO A 101 5.93 4.56 -5.05
N PHE A 102 4.72 4.62 -4.57
CA PHE A 102 3.63 5.36 -5.21
C PHE A 102 2.72 5.96 -4.14
N PRO A 103 1.89 6.94 -4.51
CA PRO A 103 0.94 7.52 -3.56
C PRO A 103 -0.04 6.45 -3.09
N LEU A 104 -0.15 6.31 -1.78
CA LEU A 104 -0.94 5.25 -1.18
C LEU A 104 -1.84 5.82 -0.10
N ASP A 105 -3.13 5.55 -0.23
CA ASP A 105 -4.12 5.78 0.82
C ASP A 105 -4.43 4.43 1.45
N LEU A 106 -4.01 4.26 2.69
CA LEU A 106 -4.05 2.96 3.36
C LEU A 106 -5.03 3.00 4.52
N LEU A 107 -6.03 2.15 4.46
CA LEU A 107 -6.97 1.94 5.56
C LEU A 107 -6.71 0.57 6.16
N VAL A 108 -6.77 0.48 7.48
CA VAL A 108 -6.61 -0.80 8.17
C VAL A 108 -7.86 -1.03 9.01
N TRP A 109 -8.53 -2.13 8.75
CA TRP A 109 -9.77 -2.50 9.43
C TRP A 109 -9.57 -3.78 10.21
N THR A 110 -10.18 -3.84 11.40
CA THR A 110 -10.33 -5.13 12.07
C THR A 110 -11.36 -5.98 11.32
N PRO A 111 -11.36 -7.31 11.51
CA PRO A 111 -12.41 -8.12 10.93
C PRO A 111 -13.81 -7.67 11.32
N GLU A 112 -13.98 -7.18 12.56
CA GLU A 112 -15.27 -6.65 13.00
C GLU A 112 -15.67 -5.42 12.20
N ARG A 113 -14.72 -4.50 12.00
CA ARG A 113 -14.98 -3.30 11.20
C ARG A 113 -15.39 -3.66 9.78
N ALA A 114 -14.77 -4.70 9.22
CA ALA A 114 -15.04 -5.12 7.84
C ALA A 114 -16.43 -5.72 7.68
N ARG A 115 -17.10 -6.06 8.78
CA ARG A 115 -18.45 -6.61 8.71
C ARG A 115 -19.55 -5.57 8.81
N LYS A 116 -19.19 -4.29 8.90
CA LYS A 116 -20.19 -3.23 8.93
C LYS A 116 -20.97 -3.17 7.62
N THR A 117 -22.20 -2.73 7.72
CA THR A 117 -23.10 -2.72 6.57
C THR A 117 -23.32 -1.32 6.00
N ASP A 118 -22.52 -0.34 6.41
CA ASP A 118 -22.64 1.00 5.86
C ASP A 118 -22.23 1.02 4.38
N GLY A 119 -22.65 2.07 3.68
CA GLY A 119 -22.47 2.15 2.23
C GLY A 119 -21.01 2.08 1.78
N PHE A 120 -20.12 2.74 2.50
CA PHE A 120 -18.71 2.73 2.12
C PHE A 120 -18.10 1.34 2.26
N THR A 121 -18.36 0.67 3.38
CA THR A 121 -17.84 -0.68 3.59
C THR A 121 -18.35 -1.63 2.52
N GLN A 122 -19.64 -1.55 2.21
CA GLN A 122 -20.22 -2.41 1.18
C GLN A 122 -19.65 -2.12 -0.19
N GLU A 123 -19.46 -0.85 -0.54
CA GLU A 123 -18.86 -0.50 -1.82
C GLU A 123 -17.45 -1.10 -1.93
N VAL A 124 -16.62 -0.94 -0.91
CA VAL A 124 -15.25 -1.44 -0.93
C VAL A 124 -15.24 -2.95 -1.10
N LEU A 125 -16.08 -3.66 -0.34
CA LEU A 125 -16.04 -5.13 -0.34
C LEU A 125 -16.70 -5.75 -1.56
N THR A 126 -17.69 -5.07 -2.16
CA THR A 126 -18.39 -5.63 -3.31
C THR A 126 -17.78 -5.20 -4.64
N GLN A 127 -17.28 -3.98 -4.75
CA GLN A 127 -16.70 -3.47 -5.99
C GLN A 127 -15.19 -3.49 -5.99
N GLY A 128 -14.58 -3.58 -4.82
CA GLY A 128 -13.15 -3.63 -4.72
C GLY A 128 -12.58 -4.94 -5.29
N LYS A 129 -11.28 -4.92 -5.53
CA LYS A 129 -10.58 -6.08 -6.07
C LYS A 129 -9.78 -6.71 -4.95
N VAL A 130 -10.04 -7.99 -4.68
CA VAL A 130 -9.29 -8.71 -3.65
C VAL A 130 -7.89 -8.98 -4.18
N MET A 131 -6.90 -8.42 -3.50
CA MET A 131 -5.50 -8.58 -3.87
C MET A 131 -4.84 -9.72 -3.11
N TYR A 132 -5.36 -10.05 -1.95
CA TYR A 132 -4.85 -11.12 -1.12
C TYR A 132 -5.94 -11.58 -0.17
N GLU A 133 -6.01 -12.88 0.06
CA GLU A 133 -6.94 -13.46 1.02
C GLU A 133 -6.22 -14.60 1.73
N GLY A 134 -6.08 -14.44 3.04
CA GLY A 134 -5.38 -15.43 3.86
C GLY A 134 -6.28 -16.51 4.40
#